data_e3024b359d67c38ab599068f3a35911d
#
_entry.id   e3024b359d67c38ab599068f3a35911d
#
_cell.length_a   1.000
_cell.length_b   1.000
_cell.length_c   1.000
_cell.angle_alpha   90.00
_cell.angle_beta   90.00
_cell.angle_gamma   90.00
#
_symmetry.space_group_name_H-M   'P 1'
#
loop_
_entity.id
_entity.type
_entity.pdbx_description
1 polymer ?
#
loop_
_entity_poly.entity_id
_entity_poly.type
_entity_poly.pdbx_seq_one_letter_code
_entity_poly.pdbx_strand_id
1 'polypeptide(L)'
;RERYLLEFLNSYGAYERIEVTGIGNIESEIESDSTYQIYDESIDDYIEAHLHTPVVIAAALIVYGIAFILIENWNKKRTPKVNTLGEITYRTAFLIGLFQVLSIIPGTSRSGSTIIGALLIGVSRVAAAEFTFFLAVPVMFGLSLFKLLQFGFAFTSAELVTLIVGSLVAFLVSLVVIKFLMGYIKKHDFKVFGWYRIALGAVVLLYFTLRYR
;
A
#
# COMPACT_ATOMS: atom_id res chain seq x y z
N ARG A 1 8.77 -7.80 31.84
CA ARG A 1 7.77 -8.86 31.49
C ARG A 1 7.67 -8.87 29.99
N GLU A 2 8.30 -9.84 29.37
CA GLU A 2 8.20 -10.08 27.93
C GLU A 2 6.87 -10.78 27.66
N ARG A 3 6.12 -10.27 26.70
CA ARG A 3 4.87 -10.87 26.20
C ARG A 3 5.18 -11.53 24.87
N TYR A 4 4.79 -12.76 24.72
CA TYR A 4 4.91 -13.49 23.46
C TYR A 4 3.52 -13.78 22.91
N LEU A 5 3.34 -13.58 21.63
CA LEU A 5 2.12 -13.91 20.90
C LEU A 5 2.35 -15.22 20.15
N LEU A 6 1.54 -16.22 20.45
CA LEU A 6 1.56 -17.50 19.74
C LEU A 6 0.36 -17.56 18.79
N GLU A 7 0.63 -17.73 17.51
CA GLU A 7 -0.40 -18.04 16.52
C GLU A 7 -0.31 -19.52 16.15
N PHE A 8 -1.43 -20.22 16.19
CA PHE A 8 -1.49 -21.61 15.73
C PHE A 8 -2.70 -21.83 14.83
N LEU A 9 -2.53 -22.76 13.89
CA LEU A 9 -3.62 -23.24 13.05
C LEU A 9 -4.41 -24.25 13.87
N ASN A 10 -5.67 -23.95 14.17
CA ASN A 10 -6.53 -24.93 14.78
C ASN A 10 -6.94 -26.02 13.78
N SER A 11 -7.50 -27.12 14.27
CA SER A 11 -7.92 -28.27 13.45
C SER A 11 -8.96 -27.95 12.35
N TYR A 12 -9.48 -26.73 12.29
CA TYR A 12 -10.41 -26.22 11.28
C TYR A 12 -9.75 -25.25 10.28
N GLY A 13 -8.42 -25.05 10.35
CA GLY A 13 -7.70 -24.16 9.45
C GLY A 13 -7.87 -22.67 9.75
N ALA A 14 -8.36 -22.30 10.92
CA ALA A 14 -8.43 -20.92 11.38
C ALA A 14 -7.21 -20.59 12.25
N TYR A 15 -6.65 -19.39 12.12
CA TYR A 15 -5.60 -18.89 13.00
C TYR A 15 -6.21 -18.44 14.31
N GLU A 16 -5.73 -19.01 15.41
CA GLU A 16 -6.12 -18.60 16.75
C GLU A 16 -4.91 -17.99 17.45
N ARG A 17 -5.10 -16.82 18.05
CA ARG A 17 -4.06 -16.00 18.65
C ARG A 17 -4.16 -16.09 20.18
N ILE A 18 -3.12 -16.61 20.83
CA ILE A 18 -3.06 -16.71 22.30
C ILE A 18 -1.92 -15.82 22.80
N GLU A 19 -2.23 -14.95 23.75
CA GLU A 19 -1.24 -14.14 24.46
C GLU A 19 -0.71 -14.92 25.66
N VAL A 20 0.61 -15.21 25.68
CA VAL A 20 1.25 -15.97 26.74
C VAL A 20 2.17 -15.06 27.56
N THR A 21 1.91 -14.99 28.85
CA THR A 21 2.73 -14.24 29.79
C THR A 21 3.59 -15.22 30.65
N GLY A 22 4.85 -15.41 30.23
CA GLY A 22 5.87 -16.16 30.99
C GLY A 22 6.27 -17.50 30.37
N ILE A 23 7.57 -17.70 30.18
CA ILE A 23 8.17 -18.83 29.45
C ILE A 23 8.24 -20.15 30.29
N GLY A 24 7.85 -20.14 31.55
CA GLY A 24 8.22 -21.22 32.48
C GLY A 24 7.57 -22.61 32.25
N ASN A 25 6.51 -22.74 31.45
CA ASN A 25 5.76 -23.99 31.30
C ASN A 25 5.42 -24.40 29.87
N ILE A 26 5.98 -23.73 28.86
CA ILE A 26 5.60 -23.94 27.45
C ILE A 26 6.31 -25.16 26.83
N GLU A 27 7.51 -25.51 27.29
CA GLU A 27 8.29 -26.61 26.72
C GLU A 27 7.63 -27.99 26.84
N SER A 28 6.75 -28.20 27.82
CA SER A 28 6.07 -29.49 28.01
C SER A 28 4.77 -29.65 27.19
N GLU A 29 4.20 -28.54 26.65
CA GLU A 29 2.99 -28.57 25.82
C GLU A 29 3.26 -28.53 24.33
N ILE A 30 4.51 -28.17 23.92
CA ILE A 30 4.90 -28.02 22.50
C ILE A 30 5.13 -29.37 21.80
N GLU A 31 5.16 -30.50 22.51
CA GLU A 31 5.56 -31.81 21.98
C GLU A 31 4.48 -32.54 21.14
N SER A 32 3.31 -31.94 20.91
CA SER A 32 2.28 -32.54 20.06
C SER A 32 1.92 -31.65 18.86
N ASP A 33 2.58 -31.89 17.75
CA ASP A 33 2.08 -31.79 16.35
C ASP A 33 1.53 -30.45 15.85
N SER A 34 1.97 -29.32 16.38
CA SER A 34 1.60 -27.99 15.88
C SER A 34 2.86 -27.16 15.61
N THR A 35 2.94 -26.60 14.43
CA THR A 35 4.03 -25.69 14.05
C THR A 35 3.77 -24.31 14.70
N TYR A 36 4.42 -24.02 15.82
CA TYR A 36 4.35 -22.71 16.47
C TYR A 36 5.34 -21.75 15.80
N GLN A 37 4.90 -20.56 15.46
CA GLN A 37 5.79 -19.45 15.14
C GLN A 37 5.77 -18.44 16.30
N ILE A 38 6.92 -18.23 16.91
CA ILE A 38 7.12 -17.18 17.91
C ILE A 38 7.34 -15.88 17.11
N TYR A 39 6.37 -14.98 17.16
CA TYR A 39 6.54 -13.63 16.62
C TYR A 39 7.07 -12.72 17.72
N ASP A 40 8.27 -12.17 17.49
CA ASP A 40 8.70 -10.97 18.20
C ASP A 40 7.85 -9.80 17.71
N GLU A 41 7.32 -8.95 18.60
CA GLU A 41 6.54 -7.77 18.21
C GLU A 41 7.38 -6.90 17.29
N SER A 42 7.24 -7.11 16.00
CA SER A 42 7.95 -6.34 15.00
C SER A 42 7.29 -4.98 14.84
N ILE A 43 8.05 -4.03 14.28
CA ILE A 43 7.53 -2.70 13.90
C ILE A 43 6.29 -2.87 13.01
N ASP A 44 6.24 -3.94 12.21
CA ASP A 44 5.11 -4.25 11.33
C ASP A 44 3.83 -4.56 12.12
N ASP A 45 3.90 -5.34 13.21
CA ASP A 45 2.75 -5.67 14.07
C ASP A 45 2.21 -4.42 14.77
N TYR A 46 3.11 -3.53 15.22
CA TYR A 46 2.71 -2.26 15.82
C TYR A 46 1.98 -1.35 14.81
N ILE A 47 2.51 -1.26 13.58
CA ILE A 47 1.90 -0.51 12.48
C ILE A 47 0.54 -1.12 12.12
N GLU A 48 0.46 -2.44 12.02
CA GLU A 48 -0.79 -3.14 11.70
C GLU A 48 -1.85 -2.91 12.76
N ALA A 49 -1.53 -3.08 14.03
CA ALA A 49 -2.47 -2.90 15.13
C ALA A 49 -3.00 -1.46 15.27
N HIS A 50 -2.17 -0.44 15.00
CA HIS A 50 -2.53 0.95 15.27
C HIS A 50 -2.95 1.73 14.02
N LEU A 51 -2.37 1.43 12.85
CA LEU A 51 -2.64 2.17 11.61
C LEU A 51 -3.67 1.48 10.70
N HIS A 52 -3.88 0.15 10.79
CA HIS A 52 -4.86 -0.56 9.96
C HIS A 52 -6.30 -0.47 10.48
N THR A 53 -6.63 0.53 11.27
CA THR A 53 -8.00 0.73 11.73
C THR A 53 -8.86 1.39 10.64
N PRO A 54 -10.16 1.03 10.52
CA PRO A 54 -11.06 1.63 9.55
C PRO A 54 -11.13 3.15 9.63
N VAL A 55 -10.99 3.69 10.84
CA VAL A 55 -11.00 5.15 11.08
C VAL A 55 -9.76 5.81 10.49
N VAL A 56 -8.56 5.23 10.70
CA VAL A 56 -7.31 5.75 10.13
C VAL A 56 -7.35 5.69 8.61
N ILE A 57 -7.81 4.58 8.03
CA ILE A 57 -7.94 4.41 6.58
C ILE A 57 -8.87 5.47 5.99
N ALA A 58 -10.04 5.66 6.60
CA ALA A 58 -11.02 6.63 6.14
C ALA A 58 -10.52 8.07 6.29
N ALA A 59 -9.88 8.40 7.41
CA ALA A 59 -9.26 9.70 7.62
C ALA A 59 -8.16 9.98 6.59
N ALA A 60 -7.29 9.01 6.33
CA ALA A 60 -6.25 9.12 5.31
C ALA A 60 -6.83 9.33 3.90
N LEU A 61 -7.89 8.59 3.53
CA LEU A 61 -8.60 8.78 2.26
C LEU A 61 -9.12 10.22 2.11
N ILE A 62 -9.78 10.76 3.14
CA ILE A 62 -10.34 12.10 3.13
C ILE A 62 -9.23 13.17 3.05
N VAL A 63 -8.23 13.07 3.92
CA VAL A 63 -7.11 14.03 3.97
C VAL A 63 -6.37 14.06 2.63
N TYR A 64 -6.04 12.91 2.05
CA TYR A 64 -5.39 12.86 0.74
C TYR A 64 -6.31 13.29 -0.39
N GLY A 65 -7.61 13.02 -0.30
CA GLY A 65 -8.60 13.54 -1.24
C GLY A 65 -8.63 15.06 -1.27
N ILE A 66 -8.65 15.70 -0.10
CA ILE A 66 -8.57 17.15 0.06
C ILE A 66 -7.22 17.67 -0.46
N ALA A 67 -6.11 17.01 -0.11
CA ALA A 67 -4.77 17.38 -0.56
C ALA A 67 -4.67 17.39 -2.10
N PHE A 68 -5.23 16.40 -2.80
CA PHE A 68 -5.30 16.37 -4.25
C PHE A 68 -6.01 17.58 -4.82
N ILE A 69 -7.16 17.95 -4.26
CA ILE A 69 -7.96 19.10 -4.73
C ILE A 69 -7.21 20.43 -4.50
N LEU A 70 -6.60 20.59 -3.33
CA LEU A 70 -5.87 21.80 -2.97
C LEU A 70 -4.62 21.99 -3.82
N ILE A 71 -3.82 20.92 -3.98
CA ILE A 71 -2.57 20.94 -4.75
C ILE A 71 -2.87 21.16 -6.23
N GLU A 72 -3.92 20.55 -6.75
CA GLU A 72 -4.34 20.76 -8.12
C GLU A 72 -4.77 22.20 -8.39
N ASN A 73 -5.53 22.82 -7.46
CA ASN A 73 -5.91 24.24 -7.56
C ASN A 73 -4.69 25.16 -7.48
N TRP A 74 -3.74 24.85 -6.62
CA TRP A 74 -2.51 25.60 -6.46
C TRP A 74 -1.62 25.48 -7.72
N ASN A 75 -1.54 24.28 -8.29
CA ASN A 75 -0.72 23.99 -9.46
C ASN A 75 -1.26 24.65 -10.75
N LYS A 76 -2.60 24.88 -10.84
CA LYS A 76 -3.21 25.64 -11.97
C LYS A 76 -2.65 27.05 -12.14
N LYS A 77 -2.14 27.64 -11.06
CA LYS A 77 -1.58 29.01 -11.05
C LYS A 77 -0.07 29.04 -11.27
N ARG A 78 0.56 27.88 -11.49
CA ARG A 78 2.02 27.76 -11.64
C ARG A 78 2.39 27.13 -12.96
N THR A 79 3.51 27.56 -13.50
CA THR A 79 4.17 26.87 -14.64
C THR A 79 5.05 25.77 -14.06
N PRO A 80 4.89 24.51 -14.50
CA PRO A 80 5.77 23.43 -14.06
C PRO A 80 7.22 23.72 -14.44
N LYS A 81 8.14 23.34 -13.55
CA LYS A 81 9.59 23.47 -13.80
C LYS A 81 10.15 22.25 -14.55
N VAL A 82 9.50 21.11 -14.45
CA VAL A 82 9.87 19.83 -15.03
C VAL A 82 8.67 19.32 -15.84
N ASN A 83 8.79 19.25 -17.13
CA ASN A 83 7.68 18.93 -18.03
C ASN A 83 7.71 17.50 -18.56
N THR A 84 8.88 16.90 -18.62
CA THR A 84 9.11 15.57 -19.18
C THR A 84 9.86 14.67 -18.20
N LEU A 85 9.71 13.36 -18.38
CA LEU A 85 10.40 12.37 -17.56
C LEU A 85 11.94 12.53 -17.62
N GLY A 86 12.48 12.89 -18.80
CA GLY A 86 13.92 13.09 -19.01
C GLY A 86 14.53 14.28 -18.28
N GLU A 87 13.69 15.24 -17.84
CA GLU A 87 14.14 16.41 -17.05
C GLU A 87 14.17 16.11 -15.54
N ILE A 88 13.69 14.94 -15.10
CA ILE A 88 13.70 14.56 -13.69
C ILE A 88 15.13 14.21 -13.28
N THR A 89 15.71 15.07 -12.46
CA THR A 89 17.04 14.84 -11.88
C THR A 89 16.99 13.80 -10.76
N TYR A 90 18.14 13.20 -10.42
CA TYR A 90 18.26 12.29 -9.27
C TYR A 90 17.79 12.92 -7.96
N ARG A 91 18.04 14.21 -7.75
CA ARG A 91 17.56 14.95 -6.57
C ARG A 91 16.04 15.03 -6.55
N THR A 92 15.42 15.34 -7.69
CA THR A 92 13.96 15.38 -7.82
C THR A 92 13.36 14.01 -7.61
N ALA A 93 13.94 12.96 -8.18
CA ALA A 93 13.52 11.58 -8.00
C ALA A 93 13.59 11.14 -6.53
N PHE A 94 14.69 11.46 -5.83
CA PHE A 94 14.85 11.17 -4.42
C PHE A 94 13.80 11.88 -3.56
N LEU A 95 13.56 13.17 -3.80
CA LEU A 95 12.53 13.93 -3.08
C LEU A 95 11.13 13.35 -3.31
N ILE A 96 10.79 12.94 -4.54
CA ILE A 96 9.52 12.26 -4.82
C ILE A 96 9.46 10.93 -4.06
N GLY A 97 10.57 10.18 -4.02
CA GLY A 97 10.68 8.93 -3.27
C GLY A 97 10.42 9.11 -1.76
N LEU A 98 10.87 10.22 -1.16
CA LEU A 98 10.58 10.53 0.24
C LEU A 98 9.07 10.67 0.51
N PHE A 99 8.30 11.25 -0.42
CA PHE A 99 6.85 11.30 -0.27
C PHE A 99 6.21 9.91 -0.32
N GLN A 100 6.85 8.91 -0.94
CA GLN A 100 6.35 7.55 -0.93
C GLN A 100 6.32 6.93 0.47
N VAL A 101 7.21 7.37 1.39
CA VAL A 101 7.21 6.91 2.79
C VAL A 101 5.87 7.15 3.47
N LEU A 102 5.16 8.23 3.11
CA LEU A 102 3.82 8.50 3.64
C LEU A 102 2.81 7.39 3.31
N SER A 103 3.10 6.53 2.34
CA SER A 103 2.24 5.41 1.98
C SER A 103 2.29 4.23 2.98
N ILE A 104 3.13 4.29 4.01
CA ILE A 104 3.08 3.40 5.16
C ILE A 104 1.72 3.52 5.87
N ILE A 105 1.13 4.72 5.87
CA ILE A 105 -0.21 4.93 6.44
C ILE A 105 -1.26 4.34 5.49
N PRO A 106 -2.04 3.33 5.92
CA PRO A 106 -3.09 2.73 5.09
C PRO A 106 -4.12 3.78 4.66
N GLY A 107 -4.58 3.71 3.40
CA GLY A 107 -5.50 4.69 2.83
C GLY A 107 -4.84 5.86 2.08
N THR A 108 -3.55 6.14 2.29
CA THR A 108 -2.86 7.25 1.61
C THR A 108 -2.62 7.00 0.13
N SER A 109 -2.49 5.75 -0.30
CA SER A 109 -2.10 5.32 -1.65
C SER A 109 -0.67 5.73 -2.04
N ARG A 110 0.13 4.75 -2.40
CA ARG A 110 1.52 4.93 -2.81
C ARG A 110 1.67 5.90 -3.99
N SER A 111 0.94 5.64 -5.07
CA SER A 111 0.93 6.52 -6.23
C SER A 111 0.38 7.92 -5.92
N GLY A 112 -0.60 8.01 -5.02
CA GLY A 112 -1.13 9.29 -4.57
C GLY A 112 -0.07 10.14 -3.88
N SER A 113 0.69 9.57 -2.97
CA SER A 113 1.76 10.28 -2.24
C SER A 113 2.87 10.76 -3.18
N THR A 114 3.32 9.91 -4.11
CA THR A 114 4.36 10.28 -5.08
C THR A 114 3.90 11.35 -6.07
N ILE A 115 2.66 11.28 -6.57
CA ILE A 115 2.09 12.31 -7.45
C ILE A 115 1.97 13.65 -6.72
N ILE A 116 1.43 13.67 -5.49
CA ILE A 116 1.34 14.87 -4.66
C ILE A 116 2.73 15.48 -4.45
N GLY A 117 3.72 14.65 -4.06
CA GLY A 117 5.10 15.10 -3.88
C GLY A 117 5.70 15.69 -5.15
N ALA A 118 5.53 15.04 -6.29
CA ALA A 118 6.01 15.53 -7.58
C ALA A 118 5.39 16.88 -7.96
N LEU A 119 4.08 17.04 -7.80
CA LEU A 119 3.38 18.29 -8.07
C LEU A 119 3.85 19.45 -7.16
N LEU A 120 4.08 19.18 -5.87
CA LEU A 120 4.61 20.17 -4.92
C LEU A 120 6.01 20.64 -5.28
N ILE A 121 6.85 19.76 -5.81
CA ILE A 121 8.22 20.09 -6.26
C ILE A 121 8.19 20.88 -7.57
N GLY A 122 7.08 20.88 -8.31
CA GLY A 122 6.90 21.58 -9.57
C GLY A 122 7.07 20.71 -10.82
N VAL A 123 6.89 19.41 -10.70
CA VAL A 123 6.78 18.49 -11.84
C VAL A 123 5.38 18.60 -12.46
N SER A 124 5.29 18.53 -13.78
CA SER A 124 4.02 18.54 -14.49
C SER A 124 3.18 17.30 -14.18
N ARG A 125 1.85 17.36 -14.35
CA ARG A 125 0.93 16.25 -14.09
C ARG A 125 1.32 14.97 -14.83
N VAL A 126 1.62 15.11 -16.10
CA VAL A 126 1.96 13.98 -16.97
C VAL A 126 3.27 13.34 -16.53
N ALA A 127 4.32 14.15 -16.34
CA ALA A 127 5.62 13.65 -15.88
C ALA A 127 5.54 13.05 -14.47
N ALA A 128 4.74 13.62 -13.57
CA ALA A 128 4.51 13.08 -12.23
C ALA A 128 3.85 11.69 -12.28
N ALA A 129 2.83 11.50 -13.11
CA ALA A 129 2.17 10.22 -13.30
C ALA A 129 3.10 9.19 -13.96
N GLU A 130 3.77 9.56 -15.04
CA GLU A 130 4.74 8.70 -15.72
C GLU A 130 5.84 8.24 -14.75
N PHE A 131 6.46 9.17 -14.04
CA PHE A 131 7.50 8.85 -13.05
C PHE A 131 6.98 7.90 -11.96
N THR A 132 5.77 8.14 -11.45
CA THR A 132 5.15 7.29 -10.43
C THR A 132 4.96 5.86 -10.92
N PHE A 133 4.55 5.65 -12.17
CA PHE A 133 4.46 4.31 -12.76
C PHE A 133 5.83 3.65 -12.92
N PHE A 134 6.84 4.39 -13.39
CA PHE A 134 8.20 3.86 -13.49
C PHE A 134 8.78 3.52 -12.12
N LEU A 135 8.54 4.34 -11.11
CA LEU A 135 8.98 4.09 -9.73
C LEU A 135 8.29 2.84 -9.13
N ALA A 136 7.06 2.56 -9.51
CA ALA A 136 6.35 1.37 -9.05
C ALA A 136 7.01 0.06 -9.50
N VAL A 137 7.63 0.04 -10.69
CA VAL A 137 8.23 -1.18 -11.24
C VAL A 137 9.32 -1.76 -10.32
N PRO A 138 10.43 -1.04 -10.00
CA PRO A 138 11.46 -1.59 -9.13
C PRO A 138 10.96 -1.88 -7.70
N VAL A 139 10.07 -1.05 -7.17
CA VAL A 139 9.52 -1.25 -5.81
C VAL A 139 8.67 -2.51 -5.75
N MET A 140 7.74 -2.69 -6.69
CA MET A 140 6.87 -3.89 -6.73
C MET A 140 7.65 -5.14 -7.05
N PHE A 141 8.62 -5.06 -7.98
CA PHE A 141 9.50 -6.18 -8.28
C PHE A 141 10.29 -6.61 -7.05
N GLY A 142 10.92 -5.66 -6.33
CA GLY A 142 11.67 -5.95 -5.11
C GLY A 142 10.80 -6.59 -4.02
N LEU A 143 9.62 -6.04 -3.75
CA LEU A 143 8.68 -6.59 -2.78
C LEU A 143 8.18 -7.99 -3.17
N SER A 144 7.87 -8.21 -4.46
CA SER A 144 7.42 -9.50 -4.94
C SER A 144 8.53 -10.56 -4.87
N LEU A 145 9.75 -10.17 -5.23
CA LEU A 145 10.93 -11.05 -5.13
C LEU A 145 11.20 -11.41 -3.67
N PHE A 146 11.17 -10.43 -2.76
CA PHE A 146 11.37 -10.65 -1.34
C PHE A 146 10.32 -11.63 -0.77
N LYS A 147 9.04 -11.43 -1.07
CA LYS A 147 7.98 -12.36 -0.65
C LYS A 147 8.14 -13.75 -1.24
N LEU A 148 8.56 -13.85 -2.51
CA LEU A 148 8.82 -15.14 -3.16
C LEU A 148 9.96 -15.89 -2.47
N LEU A 149 11.03 -15.19 -2.08
CA LEU A 149 12.15 -15.77 -1.35
C LEU A 149 11.74 -16.22 0.07
N GLN A 150 10.88 -15.46 0.75
CA GLN A 150 10.34 -15.86 2.06
C GLN A 150 9.42 -17.08 1.98
N PHE A 151 8.56 -17.15 0.95
CA PHE A 151 7.65 -18.26 0.76
C PHE A 151 8.40 -19.57 0.39
N GLY A 152 9.60 -19.45 -0.20
CA GLY A 152 10.37 -20.57 -0.71
C GLY A 152 9.95 -20.97 -2.12
N PHE A 153 10.66 -21.96 -2.70
CA PHE A 153 10.42 -22.42 -4.07
C PHE A 153 9.62 -23.73 -4.17
N ALA A 154 9.04 -24.19 -3.06
CA ALA A 154 8.26 -25.42 -3.01
C ALA A 154 6.79 -25.14 -3.38
N PHE A 155 6.53 -24.88 -4.67
CA PHE A 155 5.17 -24.68 -5.17
C PHE A 155 4.52 -25.99 -5.61
N THR A 156 3.27 -26.17 -5.26
CA THR A 156 2.44 -27.20 -5.89
C THR A 156 2.12 -26.78 -7.33
N SER A 157 1.80 -27.75 -8.19
CA SER A 157 1.43 -27.46 -9.59
C SER A 157 0.24 -26.51 -9.70
N ALA A 158 -0.72 -26.60 -8.79
CA ALA A 158 -1.90 -25.72 -8.76
C ALA A 158 -1.52 -24.27 -8.39
N GLU A 159 -0.65 -24.07 -7.41
CA GLU A 159 -0.16 -22.75 -7.02
C GLU A 159 0.65 -22.08 -8.13
N LEU A 160 1.52 -22.87 -8.80
CA LEU A 160 2.31 -22.37 -9.92
C LEU A 160 1.43 -21.91 -11.08
N VAL A 161 0.43 -22.71 -11.46
CA VAL A 161 -0.53 -22.34 -12.51
C VAL A 161 -1.29 -21.07 -12.12
N THR A 162 -1.77 -20.98 -10.88
CA THR A 162 -2.48 -19.81 -10.39
C THR A 162 -1.60 -18.55 -10.41
N LEU A 163 -0.35 -18.67 -10.00
CA LEU A 163 0.63 -17.58 -10.03
C LEU A 163 0.89 -17.08 -11.46
N ILE A 164 1.13 -18.01 -12.40
CA ILE A 164 1.42 -17.66 -13.81
C ILE A 164 0.19 -17.03 -14.46
N VAL A 165 -0.98 -17.67 -14.35
CA VAL A 165 -2.22 -17.18 -14.98
C VAL A 165 -2.63 -15.83 -14.36
N GLY A 166 -2.60 -15.71 -13.04
CA GLY A 166 -2.91 -14.47 -12.34
C GLY A 166 -1.96 -13.33 -12.74
N SER A 167 -0.66 -13.59 -12.81
CA SER A 167 0.35 -12.62 -13.24
C SER A 167 0.14 -12.18 -14.69
N LEU A 168 -0.15 -13.11 -15.60
CA LEU A 168 -0.41 -12.80 -17.00
C LEU A 168 -1.66 -11.94 -17.17
N VAL A 169 -2.76 -12.31 -16.53
CA VAL A 169 -4.00 -11.53 -16.56
C VAL A 169 -3.80 -10.14 -15.98
N ALA A 170 -3.14 -10.04 -14.81
CA ALA A 170 -2.82 -8.75 -14.18
C ALA A 170 -1.96 -7.87 -15.10
N PHE A 171 -0.96 -8.45 -15.78
CA PHE A 171 -0.11 -7.73 -16.73
C PHE A 171 -0.93 -7.18 -17.91
N LEU A 172 -1.75 -8.00 -18.56
CA LEU A 172 -2.57 -7.59 -19.70
C LEU A 172 -3.57 -6.48 -19.32
N VAL A 173 -4.27 -6.65 -18.20
CA VAL A 173 -5.21 -5.64 -17.68
C VAL A 173 -4.47 -4.34 -17.35
N SER A 174 -3.29 -4.41 -16.72
CA SER A 174 -2.48 -3.23 -16.38
C SER A 174 -2.07 -2.43 -17.60
N LEU A 175 -1.68 -3.09 -18.69
CA LEU A 175 -1.33 -2.39 -19.95
C LEU A 175 -2.50 -1.54 -20.46
N VAL A 176 -3.70 -2.10 -20.47
CA VAL A 176 -4.91 -1.40 -20.93
C VAL A 176 -5.24 -0.23 -19.99
N VAL A 177 -5.24 -0.49 -18.67
CA VAL A 177 -5.60 0.52 -17.66
C VAL A 177 -4.60 1.67 -17.64
N ILE A 178 -3.29 1.40 -17.70
CA ILE A 178 -2.25 2.46 -17.72
C ILE A 178 -2.40 3.32 -18.99
N LYS A 179 -2.60 2.70 -20.14
CA LYS A 179 -2.81 3.44 -21.40
C LYS A 179 -4.04 4.36 -21.32
N PHE A 180 -5.15 3.84 -20.80
CA PHE A 180 -6.37 4.62 -20.60
C PHE A 180 -6.14 5.76 -19.59
N LEU A 181 -5.52 5.48 -18.45
CA LEU A 181 -5.29 6.43 -17.39
C LEU A 181 -4.35 7.55 -17.84
N MET A 182 -3.27 7.24 -18.56
CA MET A 182 -2.37 8.24 -19.11
C MET A 182 -3.07 9.13 -20.14
N GLY A 183 -3.94 8.55 -20.97
CA GLY A 183 -4.78 9.31 -21.88
C GLY A 183 -5.74 10.26 -21.15
N TYR A 184 -6.28 9.83 -20.03
CA TYR A 184 -7.17 10.63 -19.18
C TYR A 184 -6.42 11.80 -18.51
N ILE A 185 -5.27 11.53 -17.89
CA ILE A 185 -4.47 12.54 -17.16
C ILE A 185 -3.97 13.65 -18.07
N LYS A 186 -3.70 13.35 -19.35
CA LYS A 186 -3.31 14.37 -20.36
C LYS A 186 -4.41 15.41 -20.59
N LYS A 187 -5.68 15.05 -20.39
CA LYS A 187 -6.84 15.90 -20.70
C LYS A 187 -7.56 16.45 -19.46
N HIS A 188 -7.38 15.81 -18.31
CA HIS A 188 -8.12 16.10 -17.07
C HIS A 188 -7.18 16.34 -15.89
N ASP A 189 -7.73 16.92 -14.84
CA ASP A 189 -7.01 17.15 -13.59
C ASP A 189 -7.22 15.98 -12.59
N PHE A 190 -6.41 15.96 -11.51
CA PHE A 190 -6.49 14.93 -10.49
C PHE A 190 -7.65 15.13 -9.48
N LYS A 191 -8.47 16.17 -9.63
CA LYS A 191 -9.56 16.46 -8.68
C LYS A 191 -10.59 15.35 -8.61
N VAL A 192 -10.87 14.67 -9.74
CA VAL A 192 -11.81 13.55 -9.77
C VAL A 192 -11.36 12.45 -8.81
N PHE A 193 -10.05 12.15 -8.77
CA PHE A 193 -9.50 11.18 -7.82
C PHE A 193 -9.60 11.69 -6.37
N GLY A 194 -9.48 13.01 -6.16
CA GLY A 194 -9.70 13.63 -4.85
C GLY A 194 -11.13 13.43 -4.36
N TRP A 195 -12.12 13.76 -5.18
CA TRP A 195 -13.54 13.60 -4.85
C TRP A 195 -13.93 12.14 -4.61
N TYR A 196 -13.44 11.22 -5.45
CA TYR A 196 -13.66 9.78 -5.26
C TYR A 196 -13.16 9.30 -3.89
N ARG A 197 -11.95 9.74 -3.47
CA ARG A 197 -11.38 9.37 -2.17
C ARG A 197 -12.17 9.94 -1.00
N ILE A 198 -12.61 11.19 -1.08
CA ILE A 198 -13.45 11.81 -0.03
C ILE A 198 -14.76 11.04 0.10
N ALA A 199 -15.43 10.74 -1.02
CA ALA A 199 -16.68 9.97 -1.02
C ALA A 199 -16.48 8.58 -0.42
N LEU A 200 -15.42 7.86 -0.84
CA LEU A 200 -15.11 6.53 -0.31
C LEU A 200 -14.80 6.57 1.18
N GLY A 201 -13.99 7.53 1.63
CA GLY A 201 -13.66 7.71 3.06
C GLY A 201 -14.91 8.02 3.90
N ALA A 202 -15.82 8.86 3.39
CA ALA A 202 -17.09 9.16 4.05
C ALA A 202 -17.99 7.90 4.16
N VAL A 203 -18.08 7.10 3.10
CA VAL A 203 -18.85 5.84 3.11
C VAL A 203 -18.28 4.85 4.13
N VAL A 204 -16.95 4.69 4.18
CA VAL A 204 -16.28 3.83 5.15
C VAL A 204 -16.58 4.28 6.58
N LEU A 205 -16.41 5.58 6.88
CA LEU A 205 -16.74 6.12 8.20
C LEU A 205 -18.21 5.89 8.58
N LEU A 206 -19.13 6.18 7.67
CA LEU A 206 -20.56 6.00 7.91
C LEU A 206 -20.89 4.52 8.20
N TYR A 207 -20.37 3.60 7.39
CA TYR A 207 -20.59 2.17 7.57
C TYR A 207 -20.12 1.69 8.94
N PHE A 208 -18.89 2.03 9.33
CA PHE A 208 -18.34 1.60 10.61
C PHE A 208 -19.02 2.27 11.80
N THR A 209 -19.39 3.57 11.69
CA THR A 209 -20.12 4.27 12.75
C THR A 209 -21.51 3.66 12.98
N LEU A 210 -22.20 3.24 11.92
CA LEU A 210 -23.52 2.61 12.03
C LEU A 210 -23.46 1.16 12.55
N ARG A 211 -22.39 0.43 12.22
CA ARG A 211 -22.24 -0.98 12.64
C ARG A 211 -21.80 -1.15 14.08
N TYR A 212 -21.05 -0.20 14.65
CA TYR A 212 -20.51 -0.26 16.00
C TYR A 212 -21.31 0.61 17.00
N ARG A 213 -22.49 1.07 16.63
CA ARG A 213 -23.45 1.75 17.48
C ARG A 213 -24.54 0.76 17.91
#